data_9393e824610d817484096ab7757c31f7
#
_entry.id   9393e824610d817484096ab7757c31f7
#
_cell.length_a   1.000
_cell.length_b   1.000
_cell.length_c   1.000
_cell.angle_alpha   90.00
_cell.angle_beta   90.00
_cell.angle_gamma   90.00
#
_symmetry.space_group_name_H-M   'P 1'
#
loop_
_entity.id
_entity.type
_entity.pdbx_description
1 polymer ?
#
loop_
_entity_poly.entity_id
_entity_poly.type
_entity_poly.pdbx_seq_one_letter_code
_entity_poly.pdbx_strand_id
1 'polypeptide(L)'
;MFSLPINTAELAFLIPLTLVAFLVLKPLLYYLLDPLDLRKYPAPSFLAATTHFWILKETWLQRRSRSIHRQHERLGDVIRIAPSLIIFNIPEAVPDIYGHAAARKLVKDTFYDKISGEERDIVNVIDHGDHSQRRKYLSNSFALKTVTDMEPVIGQNFQRLLDHLDGVADQSTNIPSGQTLDIRRWFNYFTLDVIGDMAFGLPMGFLGNGGDATRVKSAGRQEYCIPSTIDTLHRGTRLSTTLAQLSSIRCVKLVKRLCNTTNWLKQSTGAQGIEDFDNVCIDQLSERLGNGSPDRSQQDFMSKILKDREGKDRGLSFERLLSESIVFMNAGSETTAAALSSTLYFLLSNRKCFEKLRAEIDARLGPNHNGIVSYDSAKDLPYLRACIDESLRLRPPIAYALQRLVVCPQGAIIAGHHIKQGTTVAVSPWTIHRNRKLYKNPDEFDPERWFDPEQLSNLRRYYIVFNQGPRQCLGRHIAIVELQILISTLVRRYNMYLADQEMNFVIFDRFNSNPGPLSVKVEWRVFVD
;
A
#
# COMPACT_ATOMS: atom_id res chain seq x y z
N MET A 1 47.46 12.73 30.89
CA MET A 1 46.29 12.82 30.02
C MET A 1 46.44 14.07 29.16
N PHE A 2 47.02 13.96 27.97
CA PHE A 2 47.25 15.11 27.09
C PHE A 2 45.99 15.39 26.26
N SER A 3 45.22 16.36 26.64
CA SER A 3 44.22 16.96 25.77
C SER A 3 44.92 18.00 24.89
N LEU A 4 45.22 17.63 23.66
CA LEU A 4 45.62 18.60 22.64
C LEU A 4 44.40 19.50 22.34
N PRO A 5 44.48 20.82 22.50
CA PRO A 5 43.40 21.73 22.10
C PRO A 5 43.37 21.75 20.57
N ILE A 6 42.35 21.10 19.98
CA ILE A 6 42.11 21.15 18.52
C ILE A 6 41.77 22.62 18.20
N ASN A 7 42.59 23.26 17.38
CA ASN A 7 42.39 24.63 16.95
C ASN A 7 41.15 24.73 16.04
N THR A 8 40.39 25.80 16.16
CA THR A 8 39.18 26.02 15.32
C THR A 8 39.46 25.96 13.82
N ALA A 9 40.68 26.31 13.38
CA ALA A 9 41.14 26.17 11.99
C ALA A 9 41.36 24.71 11.61
N GLU A 10 41.86 23.86 12.50
CA GLU A 10 42.01 22.41 12.27
C GLU A 10 40.63 21.71 12.18
N LEU A 11 39.68 22.10 13.02
CA LEU A 11 38.30 21.64 12.92
C LEU A 11 37.62 22.04 11.60
N ALA A 12 37.86 23.25 11.11
CA ALA A 12 37.35 23.78 9.87
C ALA A 12 37.90 22.98 8.63
N PHE A 13 39.09 22.40 8.72
CA PHE A 13 39.66 21.52 7.71
C PHE A 13 39.30 20.05 7.89
N LEU A 14 39.27 19.55 9.10
CA LEU A 14 38.97 18.14 9.41
C LEU A 14 37.51 17.76 9.11
N ILE A 15 36.56 18.65 9.35
CA ILE A 15 35.14 18.40 9.10
C ILE A 15 34.86 18.18 7.61
N PRO A 16 35.27 19.05 6.66
CA PRO A 16 35.10 18.80 5.24
C PRO A 16 35.85 17.55 4.76
N LEU A 17 37.06 17.31 5.24
CA LEU A 17 37.87 16.15 4.87
C LEU A 17 37.23 14.84 5.32
N THR A 18 36.73 14.77 6.56
CA THR A 18 35.98 13.60 7.06
C THR A 18 34.66 13.40 6.33
N LEU A 19 34.00 14.49 5.93
CA LEU A 19 32.77 14.44 5.14
C LEU A 19 33.04 13.88 3.74
N VAL A 20 34.11 14.33 3.07
CA VAL A 20 34.54 13.81 1.75
C VAL A 20 34.93 12.33 1.87
N ALA A 21 35.70 11.96 2.88
CA ALA A 21 36.09 10.57 3.14
C ALA A 21 34.86 9.67 3.33
N PHE A 22 33.88 10.12 4.10
CA PHE A 22 32.68 9.34 4.39
C PHE A 22 31.72 9.29 3.20
N LEU A 23 31.51 10.38 2.48
CA LEU A 23 30.52 10.49 1.42
C LEU A 23 31.05 10.03 0.04
N VAL A 24 32.35 10.06 -0.18
CA VAL A 24 32.98 9.75 -1.47
C VAL A 24 33.90 8.55 -1.39
N LEU A 25 34.93 8.59 -0.54
CA LEU A 25 35.95 7.52 -0.51
C LEU A 25 35.38 6.20 0.00
N LYS A 26 34.56 6.20 1.06
CA LYS A 26 33.98 4.96 1.60
C LYS A 26 33.08 4.25 0.58
N PRO A 27 32.11 4.91 -0.08
CA PRO A 27 31.33 4.28 -1.14
C PRO A 27 32.17 3.79 -2.33
N LEU A 28 33.17 4.56 -2.72
CA LEU A 28 34.08 4.18 -3.81
C LEU A 28 34.92 2.94 -3.45
N LEU A 29 35.52 2.89 -2.26
CA LEU A 29 36.25 1.74 -1.76
C LEU A 29 35.36 0.50 -1.66
N TYR A 30 34.15 0.67 -1.12
CA TYR A 30 33.17 -0.42 -1.04
C TYR A 30 32.83 -0.97 -2.43
N TYR A 31 32.65 -0.09 -3.42
CA TYR A 31 32.40 -0.47 -4.81
C TYR A 31 33.63 -1.19 -5.43
N LEU A 32 34.84 -0.69 -5.20
CA LEU A 32 36.08 -1.28 -5.75
C LEU A 32 36.41 -2.65 -5.15
N LEU A 33 36.24 -2.80 -3.84
CA LEU A 33 36.45 -4.07 -3.12
C LEU A 33 35.36 -5.11 -3.42
N ASP A 34 34.16 -4.66 -3.78
CA ASP A 34 33.02 -5.48 -4.15
C ASP A 34 32.76 -6.69 -3.22
N PRO A 35 32.63 -6.50 -1.91
CA PRO A 35 32.54 -7.62 -0.96
C PRO A 35 31.30 -8.50 -1.20
N LEU A 36 30.25 -7.95 -1.80
CA LEU A 36 29.00 -8.64 -2.11
C LEU A 36 28.97 -9.25 -3.51
N ASP A 37 30.02 -9.05 -4.34
CA ASP A 37 30.11 -9.55 -5.73
C ASP A 37 28.94 -9.01 -6.61
N LEU A 38 28.68 -7.69 -6.52
CA LEU A 38 27.55 -7.04 -7.18
C LEU A 38 27.93 -6.22 -8.43
N ARG A 39 29.21 -6.03 -8.73
CA ARG A 39 29.64 -5.30 -9.94
C ARG A 39 29.24 -6.00 -11.23
N LYS A 40 29.03 -7.31 -11.19
CA LYS A 40 28.52 -8.09 -12.32
C LYS A 40 27.08 -7.72 -12.73
N TYR A 41 26.31 -7.08 -11.84
CA TYR A 41 24.95 -6.67 -12.13
C TYR A 41 24.94 -5.21 -12.63
N PRO A 42 24.31 -4.92 -13.78
CA PRO A 42 24.21 -3.58 -14.30
C PRO A 42 23.40 -2.66 -13.39
N ALA A 43 23.78 -1.37 -13.39
CA ALA A 43 23.11 -0.35 -12.58
C ALA A 43 22.66 0.82 -13.45
N PRO A 44 21.61 1.57 -13.06
CA PRO A 44 21.12 2.77 -13.77
C PRO A 44 22.23 3.80 -14.02
N SER A 45 23.16 3.93 -13.09
CA SER A 45 24.32 4.81 -13.16
C SER A 45 25.38 4.38 -12.14
N PHE A 46 26.59 4.92 -12.26
CA PHE A 46 27.64 4.74 -11.25
C PHE A 46 27.19 5.20 -9.85
N LEU A 47 26.45 6.31 -9.75
CA LEU A 47 25.88 6.78 -8.48
C LEU A 47 24.86 5.80 -7.88
N ALA A 48 24.10 5.09 -8.69
CA ALA A 48 23.20 4.04 -8.19
C ALA A 48 23.97 2.84 -7.64
N ALA A 49 25.09 2.47 -8.27
CA ALA A 49 25.93 1.37 -7.81
C ALA A 49 26.70 1.71 -6.52
N THR A 50 27.02 2.97 -6.27
CA THR A 50 27.88 3.42 -5.16
C THR A 50 27.12 4.06 -4.00
N THR A 51 25.96 4.64 -4.26
CA THR A 51 25.17 5.40 -3.27
C THR A 51 23.68 5.05 -3.32
N HIS A 52 22.93 5.50 -2.30
CA HIS A 52 21.48 5.40 -2.29
C HIS A 52 20.78 6.58 -3.02
N PHE A 53 21.52 7.50 -3.63
CA PHE A 53 20.98 8.74 -4.20
C PHE A 53 19.95 8.50 -5.30
N TRP A 54 20.20 7.54 -6.21
CA TRP A 54 19.28 7.25 -7.31
C TRP A 54 17.91 6.81 -6.79
N ILE A 55 17.87 5.80 -5.90
CA ILE A 55 16.61 5.28 -5.38
C ILE A 55 15.89 6.30 -4.48
N LEU A 56 16.64 7.09 -3.72
CA LEU A 56 16.11 8.18 -2.91
C LEU A 56 15.44 9.24 -3.77
N LYS A 57 16.11 9.69 -4.86
CA LYS A 57 15.55 10.62 -5.84
C LYS A 57 14.27 10.09 -6.49
N GLU A 58 14.29 8.84 -6.99
CA GLU A 58 13.12 8.26 -7.67
C GLU A 58 11.94 8.05 -6.70
N THR A 59 12.22 7.79 -5.41
CA THR A 59 11.20 7.70 -4.35
C THR A 59 10.62 9.08 -4.02
N TRP A 60 11.45 10.11 -3.85
CA TRP A 60 11.00 11.48 -3.61
C TRP A 60 10.12 12.02 -4.74
N LEU A 61 10.48 11.70 -5.98
CA LEU A 61 9.71 12.04 -7.19
C LEU A 61 8.49 11.15 -7.41
N GLN A 62 8.20 10.22 -6.49
CA GLN A 62 7.02 9.36 -6.51
C GLN A 62 6.85 8.56 -7.81
N ARG A 63 7.96 8.05 -8.39
CA ARG A 63 7.96 7.30 -9.66
C ARG A 63 8.89 6.07 -9.63
N ARG A 64 9.29 5.63 -8.46
CA ARG A 64 10.29 4.58 -8.21
C ARG A 64 10.00 3.29 -8.98
N SER A 65 8.79 2.74 -8.89
CA SER A 65 8.42 1.46 -9.50
C SER A 65 8.47 1.52 -11.03
N ARG A 66 7.98 2.62 -11.61
CA ARG A 66 8.07 2.87 -13.07
C ARG A 66 9.52 3.07 -13.52
N SER A 67 10.33 3.75 -12.72
CA SER A 67 11.74 3.96 -13.02
C SER A 67 12.53 2.64 -12.95
N ILE A 68 12.26 1.78 -11.97
CA ILE A 68 12.85 0.43 -11.88
C ILE A 68 12.46 -0.40 -13.11
N HIS A 69 11.19 -0.39 -13.50
CA HIS A 69 10.72 -1.13 -14.69
C HIS A 69 11.46 -0.69 -15.96
N ARG A 70 11.56 0.63 -16.23
CA ARG A 70 12.34 1.16 -17.35
C ARG A 70 13.81 0.77 -17.32
N GLN A 71 14.40 0.61 -16.11
CA GLN A 71 15.77 0.12 -16.02
C GLN A 71 15.86 -1.36 -16.37
N HIS A 72 14.88 -2.19 -16.02
CA HIS A 72 14.85 -3.60 -16.47
C HIS A 72 14.72 -3.73 -17.99
N GLU A 73 13.91 -2.89 -18.63
CA GLU A 73 13.80 -2.86 -20.10
C GLU A 73 15.13 -2.50 -20.78
N ARG A 74 15.94 -1.63 -20.14
CA ARG A 74 17.23 -1.18 -20.67
C ARG A 74 18.40 -2.08 -20.33
N LEU A 75 18.42 -2.64 -19.12
CA LEU A 75 19.62 -3.28 -18.53
C LEU A 75 19.46 -4.80 -18.36
N GLY A 76 18.26 -5.34 -18.51
CA GLY A 76 17.97 -6.77 -18.40
C GLY A 76 17.29 -7.20 -17.10
N ASP A 77 17.22 -8.51 -16.91
CA ASP A 77 16.34 -9.14 -15.90
C ASP A 77 16.84 -8.97 -14.45
N VAL A 78 18.11 -8.66 -14.23
CA VAL A 78 18.67 -8.45 -12.88
C VAL A 78 19.47 -7.16 -12.86
N ILE A 79 19.06 -6.21 -12.01
CA ILE A 79 19.67 -4.88 -11.91
C ILE A 79 20.03 -4.53 -10.47
N ARG A 80 21.13 -3.78 -10.31
CA ARG A 80 21.56 -3.21 -9.03
C ARG A 80 21.11 -1.75 -8.94
N ILE A 81 20.26 -1.39 -7.96
CA ILE A 81 19.70 -0.03 -7.85
C ILE A 81 20.21 0.76 -6.64
N ALA A 82 20.99 0.11 -5.76
CA ALA A 82 21.70 0.72 -4.63
C ALA A 82 22.93 -0.15 -4.27
N PRO A 83 23.85 0.29 -3.41
CA PRO A 83 25.10 -0.42 -3.11
C PRO A 83 24.94 -1.88 -2.72
N SER A 84 23.84 -2.25 -2.09
CA SER A 84 23.56 -3.63 -1.65
C SER A 84 22.21 -4.15 -2.10
N LEU A 85 21.51 -3.47 -3.03
CA LEU A 85 20.14 -3.81 -3.43
C LEU A 85 20.05 -4.23 -4.90
N ILE A 86 19.60 -5.47 -5.11
CA ILE A 86 19.34 -6.07 -6.43
C ILE A 86 17.84 -6.28 -6.61
N ILE A 87 17.33 -5.94 -7.79
CA ILE A 87 15.95 -6.21 -8.19
C ILE A 87 15.95 -7.23 -9.32
N PHE A 88 15.07 -8.22 -9.20
CA PHE A 88 14.88 -9.29 -10.19
C PHE A 88 13.58 -9.06 -10.97
N ASN A 89 13.64 -9.28 -12.27
CA ASN A 89 12.47 -9.42 -13.16
C ASN A 89 12.45 -10.84 -13.76
N ILE A 90 12.67 -11.83 -12.91
CA ILE A 90 12.69 -13.26 -13.25
C ILE A 90 11.58 -13.93 -12.44
N PRO A 91 10.64 -14.67 -13.08
CA PRO A 91 9.52 -15.30 -12.37
C PRO A 91 9.96 -16.20 -11.21
N GLU A 92 11.00 -17.01 -11.40
CA GLU A 92 11.52 -17.95 -10.41
C GLU A 92 12.07 -17.25 -9.15
N ALA A 93 12.48 -15.98 -9.27
CA ALA A 93 12.90 -15.19 -8.12
C ALA A 93 11.77 -14.93 -7.11
N VAL A 94 10.51 -14.98 -7.56
CA VAL A 94 9.34 -14.73 -6.70
C VAL A 94 9.26 -15.75 -5.56
N PRO A 95 9.15 -17.08 -5.81
CA PRO A 95 9.15 -18.07 -4.73
C PRO A 95 10.49 -18.13 -3.98
N ASP A 96 11.63 -17.87 -4.64
CA ASP A 96 12.94 -17.90 -4.00
C ASP A 96 13.15 -16.75 -2.99
N ILE A 97 12.44 -15.62 -3.16
CA ILE A 97 12.53 -14.46 -2.26
C ILE A 97 11.38 -14.42 -1.25
N TYR A 98 10.16 -14.77 -1.65
CA TYR A 98 8.97 -14.57 -0.83
C TYR A 98 8.31 -15.86 -0.35
N GLY A 99 8.67 -17.01 -0.92
CA GLY A 99 8.10 -18.31 -0.57
C GLY A 99 8.43 -18.77 0.85
N HIS A 100 7.74 -19.81 1.32
CA HIS A 100 7.95 -20.36 2.66
C HIS A 100 9.39 -20.86 2.90
N ALA A 101 10.01 -21.48 1.90
CA ALA A 101 11.39 -21.97 2.00
C ALA A 101 12.41 -20.82 2.11
N ALA A 102 12.12 -19.67 1.51
CA ALA A 102 12.96 -18.48 1.56
C ALA A 102 13.14 -17.93 2.98
N ALA A 103 12.13 -18.08 3.84
CA ALA A 103 12.10 -17.51 5.19
C ALA A 103 13.27 -17.98 6.09
N ARG A 104 13.90 -19.12 5.77
CA ARG A 104 15.09 -19.61 6.51
C ARG A 104 16.38 -18.89 6.13
N LYS A 105 16.42 -18.25 4.96
CA LYS A 105 17.63 -17.62 4.38
C LYS A 105 17.49 -16.11 4.27
N LEU A 106 16.25 -15.61 4.22
CA LEU A 106 15.93 -14.21 3.99
C LEU A 106 14.98 -13.67 5.05
N VAL A 107 15.30 -12.49 5.54
CA VAL A 107 14.42 -11.71 6.46
C VAL A 107 14.00 -10.41 5.79
N LYS A 108 13.05 -9.69 6.38
CA LYS A 108 12.79 -8.31 5.94
C LYS A 108 14.05 -7.45 6.09
N ASP A 109 14.27 -6.55 5.14
CA ASP A 109 15.38 -5.59 5.19
C ASP A 109 15.20 -4.53 6.28
N THR A 110 16.28 -3.89 6.69
CA THR A 110 16.28 -2.75 7.63
C THR A 110 15.49 -1.53 7.12
N PHE A 111 15.10 -1.52 5.85
CA PHE A 111 14.12 -0.57 5.32
C PHE A 111 12.87 -0.49 6.19
N TYR A 112 12.38 -1.63 6.68
CA TYR A 112 11.17 -1.70 7.50
C TYR A 112 11.35 -1.08 8.88
N ASP A 113 12.55 -1.17 9.49
CA ASP A 113 12.85 -0.46 10.73
C ASP A 113 12.85 1.06 10.57
N LYS A 114 13.20 1.53 9.37
CA LYS A 114 13.30 2.97 9.08
C LYS A 114 11.94 3.64 8.88
N ILE A 115 10.91 2.88 8.49
CA ILE A 115 9.53 3.35 8.38
C ILE A 115 8.72 3.07 9.65
N SER A 116 9.21 2.23 10.56
CA SER A 116 8.56 1.93 11.83
C SER A 116 8.48 3.16 12.73
N GLY A 117 7.44 3.20 13.57
CA GLY A 117 7.35 4.07 14.74
C GLY A 117 8.27 3.62 15.88
N GLU A 118 7.91 3.94 17.11
CA GLU A 118 8.63 3.48 18.33
C GLU A 118 8.44 1.99 18.55
N GLU A 119 7.21 1.50 18.40
CA GLU A 119 6.88 0.08 18.42
C GLU A 119 6.67 -0.43 16.98
N ARG A 120 7.05 -1.68 16.72
CA ARG A 120 6.86 -2.32 15.41
C ARG A 120 5.46 -2.91 15.30
N ASP A 121 4.89 -2.80 14.11
CA ASP A 121 3.64 -3.44 13.71
C ASP A 121 3.88 -4.74 12.92
N ILE A 122 2.82 -5.45 12.54
CA ILE A 122 2.87 -6.70 11.75
C ILE A 122 3.59 -6.53 10.40
N VAL A 123 3.55 -5.33 9.81
CA VAL A 123 4.22 -5.04 8.52
C VAL A 123 5.70 -4.77 8.72
N ASN A 124 6.10 -4.12 9.82
CA ASN A 124 7.46 -3.66 10.04
C ASN A 124 8.34 -4.66 10.80
N VAL A 125 7.75 -5.57 11.56
CA VAL A 125 8.51 -6.56 12.34
C VAL A 125 9.38 -7.45 11.45
N ILE A 126 10.70 -7.45 11.71
CA ILE A 126 11.71 -8.21 10.95
C ILE A 126 11.80 -9.64 11.47
N ASP A 127 11.86 -9.81 12.79
CA ASP A 127 11.99 -11.10 13.44
C ASP A 127 10.85 -12.05 13.04
N HIS A 128 11.21 -13.31 12.77
CA HIS A 128 10.23 -14.34 12.35
C HIS A 128 9.35 -14.82 13.50
N GLY A 129 9.89 -14.92 14.71
CA GLY A 129 9.17 -15.37 15.89
C GLY A 129 8.11 -14.36 16.30
N ASP A 130 8.50 -13.09 16.47
CA ASP A 130 7.56 -12.00 16.81
C ASP A 130 6.49 -11.85 15.71
N HIS A 131 6.88 -11.87 14.43
CA HIS A 131 5.90 -11.86 13.34
C HIS A 131 4.90 -13.03 13.42
N SER A 132 5.38 -14.23 13.71
CA SER A 132 4.52 -15.42 13.79
C SER A 132 3.52 -15.29 14.94
N GLN A 133 3.96 -14.78 16.09
CA GLN A 133 3.08 -14.49 17.22
C GLN A 133 2.01 -13.45 16.86
N ARG A 134 2.42 -12.30 16.28
CA ARG A 134 1.49 -11.25 15.83
C ARG A 134 0.49 -11.80 14.85
N ARG A 135 0.97 -12.50 13.81
CA ARG A 135 0.11 -13.11 12.81
C ARG A 135 -0.91 -14.08 13.41
N LYS A 136 -0.51 -14.84 14.43
CA LYS A 136 -1.40 -15.83 15.10
C LYS A 136 -2.61 -15.16 15.75
N TYR A 137 -2.43 -14.05 16.48
CA TYR A 137 -3.56 -13.38 17.13
C TYR A 137 -4.36 -12.48 16.16
N LEU A 138 -3.69 -11.90 15.13
CA LEU A 138 -4.36 -11.05 14.14
C LEU A 138 -5.18 -11.86 13.12
N SER A 139 -4.71 -13.05 12.70
CA SER A 139 -5.29 -13.80 11.58
C SER A 139 -6.78 -14.10 11.74
N ASN A 140 -7.27 -14.26 12.96
CA ASN A 140 -8.68 -14.54 13.22
C ASN A 140 -9.58 -13.36 12.84
N SER A 141 -9.12 -12.11 13.07
CA SER A 141 -9.85 -10.90 12.72
C SER A 141 -9.97 -10.74 11.19
N PHE A 142 -8.99 -11.23 10.44
CA PHE A 142 -8.91 -11.10 8.97
C PHE A 142 -9.34 -12.37 8.22
N ALA A 143 -9.86 -13.38 8.91
CA ALA A 143 -10.37 -14.59 8.27
C ALA A 143 -11.60 -14.25 7.41
N LEU A 144 -11.77 -14.93 6.25
CA LEU A 144 -12.88 -14.67 5.34
C LEU A 144 -14.24 -14.71 6.07
N LYS A 145 -14.45 -15.71 6.91
CA LYS A 145 -15.69 -15.81 7.72
C LYS A 145 -15.92 -14.55 8.56
N THR A 146 -14.90 -14.07 9.29
CA THR A 146 -15.03 -12.84 10.08
C THR A 146 -15.37 -11.63 9.20
N VAL A 147 -14.73 -11.50 8.04
CA VAL A 147 -14.99 -10.40 7.11
C VAL A 147 -16.41 -10.47 6.55
N THR A 148 -16.89 -11.68 6.19
CA THR A 148 -18.27 -11.85 5.71
C THR A 148 -19.30 -11.66 6.81
N ASP A 149 -19.01 -12.03 8.04
CA ASP A 149 -19.87 -11.73 9.20
C ASP A 149 -19.99 -10.19 9.44
N MET A 150 -19.00 -9.40 8.98
CA MET A 150 -18.98 -7.94 9.02
C MET A 150 -19.48 -7.27 7.72
N GLU A 151 -20.01 -8.02 6.75
CA GLU A 151 -20.59 -7.45 5.53
C GLU A 151 -21.65 -6.37 5.79
N PRO A 152 -22.50 -6.47 6.84
CA PRO A 152 -23.42 -5.39 7.19
C PRO A 152 -22.73 -4.04 7.50
N VAL A 153 -21.55 -4.06 8.11
CA VAL A 153 -20.75 -2.85 8.39
C VAL A 153 -20.25 -2.22 7.09
N ILE A 154 -19.74 -3.06 6.18
CA ILE A 154 -19.33 -2.63 4.83
C ILE A 154 -20.54 -2.05 4.10
N GLY A 155 -21.69 -2.74 4.13
CA GLY A 155 -22.92 -2.33 3.46
C GLY A 155 -23.48 -1.00 3.98
N GLN A 156 -23.45 -0.76 5.30
CA GLN A 156 -23.91 0.52 5.89
C GLN A 156 -23.04 1.70 5.43
N ASN A 157 -21.71 1.52 5.41
CA ASN A 157 -20.80 2.54 4.90
C ASN A 157 -20.96 2.72 3.38
N PHE A 158 -21.20 1.63 2.66
CA PHE A 158 -21.42 1.71 1.22
C PHE A 158 -22.76 2.40 0.90
N GLN A 159 -23.82 2.18 1.69
CA GLN A 159 -25.08 2.90 1.51
C GLN A 159 -24.88 4.43 1.61
N ARG A 160 -24.09 4.91 2.56
CA ARG A 160 -23.76 6.35 2.67
C ARG A 160 -23.06 6.88 1.41
N LEU A 161 -22.16 6.07 0.81
CA LEU A 161 -21.55 6.42 -0.47
C LEU A 161 -22.58 6.45 -1.60
N LEU A 162 -23.49 5.47 -1.66
CA LEU A 162 -24.55 5.42 -2.66
C LEU A 162 -25.51 6.61 -2.52
N ASP A 163 -25.90 6.97 -1.31
CA ASP A 163 -26.79 8.13 -1.07
C ASP A 163 -26.20 9.42 -1.66
N HIS A 164 -24.87 9.58 -1.58
CA HIS A 164 -24.19 10.70 -2.23
C HIS A 164 -24.18 10.57 -3.76
N LEU A 165 -23.87 9.38 -4.29
CA LEU A 165 -23.85 9.14 -5.74
C LEU A 165 -25.26 9.27 -6.35
N ASP A 166 -26.29 8.86 -5.64
CA ASP A 166 -27.69 9.04 -6.03
C ASP A 166 -28.03 10.53 -6.18
N GLY A 167 -27.61 11.36 -5.21
CA GLY A 167 -27.78 12.81 -5.30
C GLY A 167 -27.06 13.45 -6.49
N VAL A 168 -25.88 12.93 -6.85
CA VAL A 168 -25.15 13.37 -8.06
C VAL A 168 -25.88 12.93 -9.33
N ALA A 169 -26.40 11.70 -9.37
CA ALA A 169 -27.13 11.17 -10.51
C ALA A 169 -28.46 11.93 -10.73
N ASP A 170 -29.20 12.29 -9.67
CA ASP A 170 -30.42 13.09 -9.72
C ASP A 170 -30.16 14.49 -10.29
N GLN A 171 -29.05 15.13 -9.90
CA GLN A 171 -28.67 16.43 -10.43
C GLN A 171 -28.27 16.36 -11.91
N SER A 172 -27.67 15.25 -12.35
CA SER A 172 -27.27 15.04 -13.75
C SER A 172 -28.46 15.02 -14.71
N THR A 173 -29.65 14.64 -14.25
CA THR A 173 -30.88 14.67 -15.06
C THR A 173 -31.33 16.09 -15.39
N ASN A 174 -30.97 17.08 -14.58
CA ASN A 174 -31.41 18.47 -14.68
C ASN A 174 -30.35 19.42 -15.29
N ILE A 175 -29.09 18.97 -15.47
CA ILE A 175 -27.98 19.79 -15.98
C ILE A 175 -27.39 19.12 -17.24
N PRO A 176 -27.52 19.70 -18.46
CA PRO A 176 -27.06 19.10 -19.70
C PRO A 176 -25.55 18.79 -19.76
N SER A 177 -24.72 19.46 -18.95
CA SER A 177 -23.28 19.23 -18.86
C SER A 177 -22.86 18.12 -17.88
N GLY A 178 -23.79 17.58 -17.06
CA GLY A 178 -23.51 16.58 -16.02
C GLY A 178 -22.51 17.07 -14.95
N GLN A 179 -22.82 16.88 -13.69
CA GLN A 179 -21.88 17.17 -12.60
C GLN A 179 -20.76 16.13 -12.59
N THR A 180 -19.50 16.57 -12.47
CA THR A 180 -18.35 15.69 -12.34
C THR A 180 -17.98 15.50 -10.88
N LEU A 181 -17.60 14.26 -10.51
CA LEU A 181 -17.22 13.88 -9.17
C LEU A 181 -15.81 13.26 -9.19
N ASP A 182 -14.92 13.65 -8.27
CA ASP A 182 -13.70 12.88 -8.00
C ASP A 182 -14.02 11.64 -7.17
N ILE A 183 -14.40 10.55 -7.84
CA ILE A 183 -14.80 9.29 -7.19
C ILE A 183 -13.65 8.66 -6.38
N ARG A 184 -12.39 8.91 -6.74
CA ARG A 184 -11.22 8.43 -6.01
C ARG A 184 -11.24 8.96 -4.56
N ARG A 185 -11.62 10.22 -4.35
CA ARG A 185 -11.70 10.82 -3.00
C ARG A 185 -12.77 10.12 -2.16
N TRP A 186 -13.91 9.84 -2.75
CA TRP A 186 -15.01 9.12 -2.10
C TRP A 186 -14.67 7.66 -1.78
N PHE A 187 -13.87 7.00 -2.61
CA PHE A 187 -13.35 5.68 -2.28
C PHE A 187 -12.39 5.72 -1.09
N ASN A 188 -11.59 6.78 -0.93
CA ASN A 188 -10.78 6.96 0.28
C ASN A 188 -11.66 7.20 1.53
N TYR A 189 -12.72 8.01 1.43
CA TYR A 189 -13.67 8.20 2.53
C TYR A 189 -14.31 6.88 2.93
N PHE A 190 -14.80 6.13 1.95
CA PHE A 190 -15.41 4.82 2.17
C PHE A 190 -14.44 3.87 2.88
N THR A 191 -13.25 3.68 2.36
CA THR A 191 -12.30 2.70 2.91
C THR A 191 -11.77 3.11 4.29
N LEU A 192 -11.65 4.41 4.59
CA LEU A 192 -11.29 4.91 5.92
C LEU A 192 -12.44 4.71 6.93
N ASP A 193 -13.67 4.99 6.53
CA ASP A 193 -14.83 4.76 7.41
C ASP A 193 -15.04 3.26 7.68
N VAL A 194 -14.90 2.41 6.65
CA VAL A 194 -15.01 0.95 6.81
C VAL A 194 -13.92 0.40 7.73
N ILE A 195 -12.65 0.75 7.51
CA ILE A 195 -11.58 0.21 8.36
C ILE A 195 -11.65 0.75 9.79
N GLY A 196 -12.08 2.01 9.98
CA GLY A 196 -12.34 2.59 11.29
C GLY A 196 -13.44 1.83 12.02
N ASP A 197 -14.55 1.58 11.35
CA ASP A 197 -15.69 0.83 11.89
C ASP A 197 -15.35 -0.64 12.16
N MET A 198 -14.67 -1.32 11.25
CA MET A 198 -14.24 -2.71 11.45
C MET A 198 -13.16 -2.88 12.52
N ALA A 199 -12.21 -1.94 12.61
CA ALA A 199 -11.10 -2.04 13.55
C ALA A 199 -11.48 -1.58 14.96
N PHE A 200 -12.22 -0.47 15.09
CA PHE A 200 -12.51 0.17 16.37
C PHE A 200 -14.00 0.20 16.73
N GLY A 201 -14.91 -0.20 15.83
CA GLY A 201 -16.36 0.00 15.97
C GLY A 201 -16.79 1.47 15.84
N LEU A 202 -15.93 2.34 15.32
CA LEU A 202 -16.08 3.78 15.21
C LEU A 202 -15.64 4.24 13.82
N PRO A 203 -16.58 4.55 12.90
CA PRO A 203 -16.22 5.11 11.60
C PRO A 203 -15.64 6.52 11.76
N MET A 204 -14.79 6.94 10.81
CA MET A 204 -14.21 8.30 10.81
C MET A 204 -15.26 9.38 10.51
N GLY A 205 -16.38 9.00 9.90
CA GLY A 205 -17.48 9.90 9.55
C GLY A 205 -17.26 10.71 8.28
N PHE A 206 -16.28 10.35 7.46
CA PHE A 206 -15.90 11.10 6.24
C PHE A 206 -16.98 11.07 5.16
N LEU A 207 -17.66 9.93 5.01
CA LEU A 207 -18.79 9.79 4.08
C LEU A 207 -19.96 10.71 4.48
N GLY A 208 -20.31 10.73 5.78
CA GLY A 208 -21.39 11.55 6.28
C GLY A 208 -21.09 13.06 6.20
N ASN A 209 -19.84 13.44 6.39
CA ASN A 209 -19.39 14.84 6.34
C ASN A 209 -19.09 15.33 4.91
N GLY A 210 -18.98 14.42 3.92
CA GLY A 210 -18.53 14.75 2.57
C GLY A 210 -17.10 15.31 2.52
N GLY A 211 -16.28 14.98 3.53
CA GLY A 211 -14.92 15.48 3.67
C GLY A 211 -14.13 14.78 4.76
N ASP A 212 -12.81 14.93 4.73
CA ASP A 212 -11.86 14.22 5.61
C ASP A 212 -11.12 15.16 6.59
N ALA A 213 -11.74 16.28 6.92
CA ALA A 213 -11.28 17.13 8.02
C ALA A 213 -11.51 16.42 9.36
N THR A 214 -10.48 16.35 10.20
CA THR A 214 -10.53 15.66 11.49
C THR A 214 -10.12 16.58 12.62
N ARG A 215 -10.91 16.61 13.69
CA ARG A 215 -10.52 17.24 14.96
C ARG A 215 -9.79 16.23 15.82
N VAL A 216 -8.64 16.62 16.33
CA VAL A 216 -7.75 15.76 17.09
C VAL A 216 -7.53 16.35 18.47
N LYS A 217 -7.68 15.49 19.49
CA LYS A 217 -7.38 15.79 20.90
C LYS A 217 -6.05 15.11 21.23
N SER A 218 -4.94 15.80 21.00
CA SER A 218 -3.65 15.26 21.40
C SER A 218 -3.52 15.24 22.93
N ALA A 219 -3.02 14.15 23.50
CA ALA A 219 -2.82 14.01 24.94
C ALA A 219 -2.02 15.20 25.51
N GLY A 220 -2.68 16.02 26.35
CA GLY A 220 -2.08 17.21 26.98
C GLY A 220 -1.91 18.43 26.10
N ARG A 221 -2.41 18.45 24.84
CA ARG A 221 -2.40 19.61 23.94
C ARG A 221 -3.82 20.13 23.68
N GLN A 222 -3.88 21.38 23.23
CA GLN A 222 -5.14 21.97 22.77
C GLN A 222 -5.67 21.23 21.55
N GLU A 223 -6.98 21.01 21.46
CA GLU A 223 -7.64 20.44 20.29
C GLU A 223 -7.31 21.27 19.03
N TYR A 224 -7.01 20.59 17.94
CA TYR A 224 -6.74 21.23 16.65
C TYR A 224 -7.40 20.47 15.49
N CYS A 225 -7.57 21.16 14.36
CA CYS A 225 -8.18 20.57 13.16
C CYS A 225 -7.12 20.24 12.11
N ILE A 226 -7.17 19.02 11.59
CA ILE A 226 -6.46 18.57 10.39
C ILE A 226 -7.40 18.80 9.20
N PRO A 227 -7.07 19.71 8.26
CA PRO A 227 -7.98 20.05 7.18
C PRO A 227 -8.26 18.90 6.21
N SER A 228 -7.29 17.99 6.03
CA SER A 228 -7.43 16.76 5.24
C SER A 228 -6.53 15.67 5.79
N THR A 229 -7.15 14.63 6.32
CA THR A 229 -6.46 13.45 6.87
C THR A 229 -5.78 12.65 5.77
N ILE A 230 -6.39 12.54 4.58
CA ILE A 230 -5.83 11.81 3.44
C ILE A 230 -4.59 12.51 2.90
N ASP A 231 -4.62 13.82 2.70
CA ASP A 231 -3.46 14.55 2.19
C ASP A 231 -2.32 14.57 3.22
N THR A 232 -2.66 14.58 4.51
CA THR A 232 -1.74 14.45 5.63
C THR A 232 -1.04 13.10 5.62
N LEU A 233 -1.80 12.00 5.49
CA LEU A 233 -1.27 10.66 5.34
C LEU A 233 -0.35 10.53 4.10
N HIS A 234 -0.73 11.12 2.98
CA HIS A 234 0.06 11.11 1.74
C HIS A 234 1.40 11.86 1.90
N ARG A 235 1.42 13.01 2.57
CA ARG A 235 2.66 13.76 2.84
C ARG A 235 3.58 12.99 3.78
N GLY A 236 3.04 12.44 4.86
CA GLY A 236 3.78 11.64 5.83
C GLY A 236 4.39 10.38 5.21
N THR A 237 3.61 9.63 4.44
CA THR A 237 4.08 8.41 3.74
C THR A 237 5.15 8.71 2.69
N ARG A 238 5.04 9.82 1.95
CA ARG A 238 6.08 10.26 1.03
C ARG A 238 7.41 10.48 1.74
N LEU A 239 7.42 11.20 2.85
CA LEU A 239 8.62 11.47 3.63
C LEU A 239 9.19 10.19 4.23
N SER A 240 8.41 9.42 4.97
CA SER A 240 8.88 8.21 5.66
C SER A 240 9.45 7.18 4.68
N THR A 241 8.78 6.95 3.54
CA THR A 241 9.26 6.04 2.50
C THR A 241 10.54 6.53 1.84
N THR A 242 10.69 7.84 1.64
CA THR A 242 11.92 8.42 1.10
C THR A 242 13.08 8.28 2.09
N LEU A 243 12.87 8.62 3.34
CA LEU A 243 13.89 8.49 4.38
C LEU A 243 14.32 7.04 4.59
N ALA A 244 13.42 6.08 4.41
CA ALA A 244 13.73 4.67 4.50
C ALA A 244 14.73 4.18 3.43
N GLN A 245 14.94 4.93 2.35
CA GLN A 245 15.98 4.65 1.36
C GLN A 245 17.40 5.07 1.82
N LEU A 246 17.54 5.81 2.90
CA LEU A 246 18.85 6.17 3.45
C LEU A 246 19.61 4.93 3.93
N SER A 247 20.94 4.99 3.92
CA SER A 247 21.81 3.85 4.22
C SER A 247 21.68 3.32 5.65
N SER A 248 21.32 4.17 6.61
CA SER A 248 21.23 3.76 8.01
C SER A 248 20.10 4.42 8.79
N ILE A 249 19.66 3.76 9.85
CA ILE A 249 18.64 4.29 10.79
C ILE A 249 19.14 5.57 11.49
N ARG A 250 20.46 5.72 11.72
CA ARG A 250 21.05 6.92 12.31
C ARG A 250 20.85 8.13 11.40
N CYS A 251 21.08 7.97 10.10
CA CYS A 251 20.81 9.01 9.10
C CYS A 251 19.33 9.40 9.10
N VAL A 252 18.43 8.41 9.16
CA VAL A 252 16.98 8.67 9.21
C VAL A 252 16.62 9.49 10.45
N LYS A 253 17.10 9.09 11.63
CA LYS A 253 16.84 9.81 12.89
C LYS A 253 17.39 11.24 12.84
N LEU A 254 18.58 11.44 12.28
CA LEU A 254 19.16 12.78 12.12
C LEU A 254 18.30 13.65 11.20
N VAL A 255 17.93 13.16 10.02
CA VAL A 255 17.12 13.92 9.06
C VAL A 255 15.72 14.19 9.62
N LYS A 256 15.07 13.23 10.30
CA LYS A 256 13.79 13.45 11.00
C LYS A 256 13.92 14.59 12.04
N ARG A 257 15.01 14.62 12.83
CA ARG A 257 15.26 15.71 13.77
C ARG A 257 15.36 17.07 13.05
N LEU A 258 16.12 17.13 11.96
CA LEU A 258 16.24 18.35 11.15
C LEU A 258 14.89 18.79 10.57
N CYS A 259 14.10 17.87 10.04
CA CYS A 259 12.75 18.18 9.53
C CYS A 259 11.82 18.74 10.63
N ASN A 260 12.07 18.43 11.90
CA ASN A 260 11.28 18.88 13.04
C ASN A 260 11.81 20.15 13.73
N THR A 261 12.89 20.77 13.23
CA THR A 261 13.50 21.95 13.88
C THR A 261 12.65 23.22 13.78
N THR A 262 11.88 23.38 12.70
CA THR A 262 10.99 24.53 12.51
C THR A 262 9.64 24.08 11.97
N ASN A 263 8.58 24.83 12.28
CA ASN A 263 7.23 24.54 11.75
C ASN A 263 7.20 24.54 10.21
N TRP A 264 7.97 25.43 9.58
CA TRP A 264 8.08 25.49 8.12
C TRP A 264 8.68 24.21 7.53
N LEU A 265 9.80 23.71 8.09
CA LEU A 265 10.40 22.44 7.66
C LEU A 265 9.45 21.26 7.91
N LYS A 266 8.79 21.25 9.07
CA LYS A 266 7.86 20.19 9.45
C LYS A 266 6.69 20.06 8.45
N GLN A 267 6.14 21.18 8.01
CA GLN A 267 5.07 21.23 7.02
C GLN A 267 5.57 20.94 5.60
N SER A 268 6.64 21.59 5.14
CA SER A 268 7.15 21.48 3.76
C SER A 268 7.69 20.08 3.44
N THR A 269 8.29 19.39 4.41
CA THR A 269 8.80 18.02 4.24
C THR A 269 7.73 16.95 4.36
N GLY A 270 6.63 17.22 5.07
CA GLY A 270 5.59 16.26 5.42
C GLY A 270 5.79 15.59 6.78
N ALA A 271 6.75 16.05 7.61
CA ALA A 271 6.95 15.51 8.96
C ALA A 271 5.73 15.73 9.87
N GLN A 272 5.04 16.88 9.71
CA GLN A 272 3.76 17.15 10.37
C GLN A 272 2.72 16.09 10.05
N GLY A 273 2.68 15.62 8.80
CA GLY A 273 1.70 14.61 8.36
C GLY A 273 1.88 13.24 9.04
N ILE A 274 3.09 12.88 9.46
CA ILE A 274 3.31 11.66 10.26
C ILE A 274 2.66 11.82 11.63
N GLU A 275 2.99 12.92 12.32
CA GLU A 275 2.48 13.19 13.67
C GLU A 275 0.96 13.36 13.70
N ASP A 276 0.40 14.07 12.72
CA ASP A 276 -1.05 14.29 12.63
C ASP A 276 -1.80 12.97 12.44
N PHE A 277 -1.32 12.09 11.57
CA PHE A 277 -1.96 10.79 11.34
C PHE A 277 -1.83 9.86 12.55
N ASP A 278 -0.67 9.86 13.22
CA ASP A 278 -0.48 9.12 14.48
C ASP A 278 -1.46 9.63 15.55
N ASN A 279 -1.66 10.94 15.68
CA ASN A 279 -2.61 11.53 16.62
C ASN A 279 -4.06 11.15 16.31
N VAL A 280 -4.46 11.07 15.04
CA VAL A 280 -5.78 10.54 14.64
C VAL A 280 -5.96 9.10 15.13
N CYS A 281 -4.95 8.26 14.96
CA CYS A 281 -5.02 6.87 15.43
C CYS A 281 -5.00 6.76 16.96
N ILE A 282 -4.27 7.63 17.66
CA ILE A 282 -4.27 7.72 19.12
C ILE A 282 -5.67 8.05 19.63
N ASP A 283 -6.33 9.06 19.06
CA ASP A 283 -7.68 9.45 19.48
C ASP A 283 -8.69 8.33 19.25
N GLN A 284 -8.69 7.70 18.08
CA GLN A 284 -9.56 6.57 17.75
C GLN A 284 -9.36 5.39 18.72
N LEU A 285 -8.11 5.02 18.97
CA LEU A 285 -7.80 3.93 19.90
C LEU A 285 -8.18 4.29 21.34
N SER A 286 -7.89 5.52 21.78
CA SER A 286 -8.20 5.99 23.14
C SER A 286 -9.70 6.03 23.38
N GLU A 287 -10.47 6.51 22.41
CA GLU A 287 -11.93 6.51 22.46
C GLU A 287 -12.47 5.08 22.56
N ARG A 288 -11.95 4.17 21.70
CA ARG A 288 -12.36 2.76 21.72
C ARG A 288 -12.05 2.07 23.05
N LEU A 289 -10.91 2.35 23.68
CA LEU A 289 -10.53 1.74 24.95
C LEU A 289 -11.23 2.40 26.15
N GLY A 290 -11.50 3.71 26.09
CA GLY A 290 -12.11 4.49 27.19
C GLY A 290 -13.62 4.29 27.30
N ASN A 291 -14.34 4.25 26.20
CA ASN A 291 -15.80 4.12 26.16
C ASN A 291 -16.30 2.66 26.30
N GLY A 292 -15.38 1.71 26.46
CA GLY A 292 -15.72 0.28 26.43
C GLY A 292 -16.19 -0.14 25.02
N SER A 293 -16.80 -1.32 24.98
CA SER A 293 -17.31 -1.87 23.73
C SER A 293 -18.74 -1.34 23.49
N PRO A 294 -19.06 -0.60 22.40
CA PRO A 294 -20.46 -0.42 22.01
C PRO A 294 -21.12 -1.80 21.83
N ASP A 295 -22.44 -1.94 21.97
CA ASP A 295 -23.14 -3.25 21.86
C ASP A 295 -22.88 -4.02 20.55
N ARG A 296 -22.47 -3.32 19.49
CA ARG A 296 -21.99 -3.92 18.22
C ARG A 296 -20.55 -4.46 18.27
N SER A 297 -19.80 -4.16 19.27
CA SER A 297 -18.34 -4.27 19.32
C SER A 297 -17.80 -5.65 19.65
N GLN A 298 -18.60 -6.61 20.01
CA GLN A 298 -18.14 -8.00 20.15
C GLN A 298 -17.62 -8.57 18.82
N GLN A 299 -17.86 -7.89 17.70
CA GLN A 299 -17.48 -8.30 16.35
C GLN A 299 -16.28 -7.54 15.78
N ASP A 300 -15.88 -6.38 16.32
CA ASP A 300 -14.75 -5.59 15.79
C ASP A 300 -13.40 -6.29 15.96
N PHE A 301 -12.40 -5.83 15.19
CA PHE A 301 -11.05 -6.44 15.24
C PHE A 301 -10.39 -6.25 16.59
N MET A 302 -10.58 -5.09 17.22
CA MET A 302 -9.98 -4.77 18.51
C MET A 302 -10.46 -5.74 19.59
N SER A 303 -11.74 -6.08 19.62
CA SER A 303 -12.28 -7.06 20.55
C SER A 303 -11.61 -8.45 20.40
N LYS A 304 -11.33 -8.87 19.17
CA LYS A 304 -10.65 -10.14 18.87
C LYS A 304 -9.14 -10.09 19.14
N ILE A 305 -8.54 -8.90 19.08
CA ILE A 305 -7.12 -8.68 19.36
C ILE A 305 -6.88 -8.62 20.87
N LEU A 306 -7.73 -7.94 21.61
CA LEU A 306 -7.61 -7.79 23.07
C LEU A 306 -7.77 -9.12 23.83
N LYS A 307 -8.67 -9.99 23.38
CA LYS A 307 -8.97 -11.26 24.04
C LYS A 307 -8.47 -12.46 23.23
N ASP A 308 -8.11 -13.53 23.93
CA ASP A 308 -7.83 -14.81 23.30
C ASP A 308 -9.13 -15.59 23.01
N ARG A 309 -8.99 -16.84 22.54
CA ARG A 309 -10.16 -17.70 22.22
C ARG A 309 -10.97 -18.11 23.44
N GLU A 310 -10.37 -18.05 24.63
CA GLU A 310 -11.00 -18.37 25.93
C GLU A 310 -11.58 -17.09 26.56
N GLY A 311 -11.48 -15.93 25.91
CA GLY A 311 -11.98 -14.64 26.40
C GLY A 311 -11.05 -13.95 27.40
N LYS A 312 -9.86 -14.49 27.65
CA LYS A 312 -8.86 -13.91 28.56
C LYS A 312 -8.14 -12.74 27.85
N ASP A 313 -7.93 -11.66 28.60
CA ASP A 313 -7.16 -10.50 28.12
C ASP A 313 -5.72 -10.91 27.80
N ARG A 314 -5.21 -10.46 26.63
CA ARG A 314 -3.83 -10.74 26.21
C ARG A 314 -2.81 -9.83 26.87
N GLY A 315 -3.22 -8.77 27.57
CA GLY A 315 -2.32 -7.82 28.22
C GLY A 315 -1.43 -7.05 27.24
N LEU A 316 -1.92 -6.72 26.05
CA LEU A 316 -1.16 -5.94 25.06
C LEU A 316 -1.03 -4.49 25.53
N SER A 317 0.17 -3.91 25.43
CA SER A 317 0.38 -2.49 25.78
C SER A 317 -0.32 -1.55 24.80
N PHE A 318 -0.59 -0.32 25.23
CA PHE A 318 -1.20 0.72 24.39
C PHE A 318 -0.35 0.98 23.12
N GLU A 319 0.98 1.06 23.27
CA GLU A 319 1.91 1.29 22.16
C GLU A 319 1.84 0.19 21.12
N ARG A 320 1.69 -1.08 21.58
CA ARG A 320 1.53 -2.23 20.69
C ARG A 320 0.19 -2.21 19.95
N LEU A 321 -0.89 -1.87 20.64
CA LEU A 321 -2.21 -1.70 20.02
C LEU A 321 -2.20 -0.52 19.04
N LEU A 322 -1.56 0.58 19.40
CA LEU A 322 -1.44 1.77 18.54
C LEU A 322 -0.66 1.47 17.27
N SER A 323 0.47 0.76 17.36
CA SER A 323 1.27 0.40 16.17
C SER A 323 0.48 -0.45 15.18
N GLU A 324 -0.29 -1.42 15.66
CA GLU A 324 -1.19 -2.22 14.80
C GLU A 324 -2.36 -1.39 14.26
N SER A 325 -2.88 -0.44 15.04
CA SER A 325 -3.96 0.47 14.64
C SER A 325 -3.55 1.39 13.49
N ILE A 326 -2.36 2.00 13.58
CA ILE A 326 -1.79 2.84 12.52
C ILE A 326 -1.66 2.06 11.21
N VAL A 327 -1.18 0.82 11.28
CA VAL A 327 -1.03 0.01 10.06
C VAL A 327 -2.39 -0.46 9.51
N PHE A 328 -3.39 -0.75 10.35
CA PHE A 328 -4.72 -1.10 9.86
C PHE A 328 -5.37 0.07 9.12
N MET A 329 -5.33 1.27 9.71
CA MET A 329 -5.87 2.47 9.10
C MET A 329 -5.20 2.80 7.77
N ASN A 330 -3.86 2.76 7.71
CA ASN A 330 -3.13 3.06 6.49
C ASN A 330 -3.29 1.95 5.42
N ALA A 331 -3.05 0.69 5.80
CA ALA A 331 -3.05 -0.42 4.84
C ALA A 331 -4.44 -0.76 4.34
N GLY A 332 -5.46 -0.70 5.20
CA GLY A 332 -6.85 -1.02 4.84
C GLY A 332 -7.47 0.03 3.94
N SER A 333 -7.18 1.30 4.17
CA SER A 333 -7.80 2.39 3.41
C SER A 333 -7.14 2.62 2.05
N GLU A 334 -5.87 2.98 2.05
CA GLU A 334 -5.18 3.48 0.85
C GLU A 334 -5.05 2.43 -0.26
N THR A 335 -4.83 1.16 0.10
CA THR A 335 -4.65 0.10 -0.90
C THR A 335 -5.97 -0.27 -1.57
N THR A 336 -7.05 -0.37 -0.82
CA THR A 336 -8.37 -0.71 -1.36
C THR A 336 -8.95 0.45 -2.17
N ALA A 337 -8.82 1.70 -1.72
CA ALA A 337 -9.22 2.88 -2.49
C ALA A 337 -8.46 2.98 -3.83
N ALA A 338 -7.15 2.70 -3.83
CA ALA A 338 -6.36 2.65 -5.06
C ALA A 338 -6.80 1.53 -6.00
N ALA A 339 -7.16 0.36 -5.45
CA ALA A 339 -7.67 -0.78 -6.20
C ALA A 339 -9.04 -0.48 -6.83
N LEU A 340 -9.99 0.08 -6.05
CA LEU A 340 -11.31 0.52 -6.52
C LEU A 340 -11.18 1.54 -7.65
N SER A 341 -10.38 2.58 -7.42
CA SER A 341 -10.15 3.64 -8.41
C SER A 341 -9.55 3.11 -9.71
N SER A 342 -8.57 2.22 -9.61
CA SER A 342 -7.92 1.64 -10.78
C SER A 342 -8.85 0.69 -11.52
N THR A 343 -9.64 -0.13 -10.81
CA THR A 343 -10.61 -1.05 -11.43
C THR A 343 -11.70 -0.28 -12.16
N LEU A 344 -12.25 0.75 -11.53
CA LEU A 344 -13.26 1.58 -12.16
C LEU A 344 -12.68 2.32 -13.39
N TYR A 345 -11.49 2.90 -13.27
CA TYR A 345 -10.81 3.56 -14.40
C TYR A 345 -10.66 2.63 -15.60
N PHE A 346 -10.15 1.40 -15.39
CA PHE A 346 -9.98 0.46 -16.51
C PHE A 346 -11.30 0.03 -17.12
N LEU A 347 -12.34 -0.18 -16.32
CA LEU A 347 -13.67 -0.51 -16.82
C LEU A 347 -14.27 0.64 -17.64
N LEU A 348 -14.13 1.89 -17.18
CA LEU A 348 -14.65 3.06 -17.89
C LEU A 348 -13.85 3.38 -19.17
N SER A 349 -12.54 3.09 -19.16
CA SER A 349 -11.69 3.22 -20.34
C SER A 349 -11.87 2.09 -21.36
N ASN A 350 -12.48 0.96 -20.96
CA ASN A 350 -12.67 -0.23 -21.80
C ASN A 350 -14.15 -0.62 -21.83
N ARG A 351 -14.95 0.12 -22.59
CA ARG A 351 -16.39 0.00 -22.60
C ARG A 351 -16.89 -1.43 -22.90
N LYS A 352 -16.20 -2.18 -23.75
CA LYS A 352 -16.52 -3.59 -24.04
C LYS A 352 -16.43 -4.46 -22.78
N CYS A 353 -15.39 -4.28 -21.98
CA CYS A 353 -15.23 -5.02 -20.71
C CYS A 353 -16.31 -4.59 -19.70
N PHE A 354 -16.63 -3.30 -19.63
CA PHE A 354 -17.70 -2.79 -18.78
C PHE A 354 -19.05 -3.41 -19.10
N GLU A 355 -19.45 -3.45 -20.40
CA GLU A 355 -20.73 -4.01 -20.81
C GLU A 355 -20.78 -5.55 -20.64
N LYS A 356 -19.67 -6.25 -20.89
CA LYS A 356 -19.59 -7.69 -20.62
C LYS A 356 -19.75 -8.00 -19.13
N LEU A 357 -19.07 -7.21 -18.26
CA LEU A 357 -19.23 -7.33 -16.82
C LEU A 357 -20.67 -7.06 -16.38
N ARG A 358 -21.27 -6.00 -16.93
CA ARG A 358 -22.65 -5.63 -16.65
C ARG A 358 -23.62 -6.77 -17.01
N ALA A 359 -23.46 -7.39 -18.18
CA ALA A 359 -24.26 -8.53 -18.60
C ALA A 359 -24.13 -9.74 -17.66
N GLU A 360 -22.91 -10.03 -17.18
CA GLU A 360 -22.69 -11.08 -16.17
C GLU A 360 -23.45 -10.79 -14.86
N ILE A 361 -23.35 -9.55 -14.36
CA ILE A 361 -24.03 -9.12 -13.13
C ILE A 361 -25.55 -9.20 -13.30
N ASP A 362 -26.07 -8.72 -14.43
CA ASP A 362 -27.50 -8.72 -14.73
C ASP A 362 -28.07 -10.14 -14.82
N ALA A 363 -27.34 -11.04 -15.47
CA ALA A 363 -27.74 -12.45 -15.57
C ALA A 363 -27.78 -13.15 -14.19
N ARG A 364 -26.92 -12.75 -13.25
CA ARG A 364 -26.88 -13.31 -11.91
C ARG A 364 -27.98 -12.79 -11.01
N LEU A 365 -28.29 -11.48 -11.08
CA LEU A 365 -29.16 -10.80 -10.12
C LEU A 365 -30.63 -10.73 -10.59
N GLY A 366 -30.86 -10.81 -11.89
CA GLY A 366 -32.18 -10.60 -12.49
C GLY A 366 -32.62 -9.12 -12.51
N PRO A 367 -33.81 -8.81 -13.11
CA PRO A 367 -34.22 -7.42 -13.36
C PRO A 367 -34.56 -6.64 -12.09
N ASN A 368 -35.09 -7.28 -11.07
CA ASN A 368 -35.69 -6.63 -9.89
C ASN A 368 -34.68 -6.28 -8.76
N HIS A 369 -33.38 -6.53 -8.94
CA HIS A 369 -32.38 -6.24 -7.91
C HIS A 369 -31.91 -4.79 -8.00
N ASN A 370 -32.28 -3.96 -7.03
CA ASN A 370 -31.97 -2.53 -6.96
C ASN A 370 -31.10 -2.15 -5.74
N GLY A 371 -30.75 -3.10 -4.89
CA GLY A 371 -29.94 -2.90 -3.69
C GLY A 371 -28.44 -3.05 -3.90
N ILE A 372 -27.71 -3.04 -2.79
CA ILE A 372 -26.29 -3.40 -2.75
C ILE A 372 -26.17 -4.89 -3.09
N VAL A 373 -25.25 -5.20 -4.01
CA VAL A 373 -24.94 -6.59 -4.37
C VAL A 373 -24.19 -7.24 -3.20
N SER A 374 -24.74 -8.31 -2.63
CA SER A 374 -24.09 -9.03 -1.53
C SER A 374 -22.81 -9.73 -1.99
N TYR A 375 -21.88 -9.96 -1.05
CA TYR A 375 -20.68 -10.74 -1.34
C TYR A 375 -21.03 -12.15 -1.83
N ASP A 376 -22.06 -12.77 -1.26
CA ASP A 376 -22.52 -14.10 -1.68
C ASP A 376 -22.94 -14.15 -3.16
N SER A 377 -23.57 -13.09 -3.66
CA SER A 377 -23.92 -12.95 -5.07
C SER A 377 -22.69 -12.61 -5.95
N ALA A 378 -21.77 -11.79 -5.44
CA ALA A 378 -20.63 -11.27 -6.20
C ALA A 378 -19.44 -12.24 -6.26
N LYS A 379 -19.26 -13.11 -5.27
CA LYS A 379 -18.11 -14.04 -5.18
C LYS A 379 -18.01 -15.02 -6.34
N ASP A 380 -19.15 -15.38 -6.92
CA ASP A 380 -19.29 -16.37 -7.99
C ASP A 380 -19.38 -15.73 -9.39
N LEU A 381 -19.01 -14.46 -9.54
CA LEU A 381 -18.93 -13.73 -10.81
C LEU A 381 -17.49 -13.82 -11.36
N PRO A 382 -17.18 -14.76 -12.28
CA PRO A 382 -15.81 -14.98 -12.74
C PRO A 382 -15.26 -13.82 -13.55
N TYR A 383 -16.09 -13.12 -14.34
CA TYR A 383 -15.62 -11.98 -15.12
C TYR A 383 -15.37 -10.75 -14.24
N LEU A 384 -16.20 -10.52 -13.24
CA LEU A 384 -15.93 -9.52 -12.18
C LEU A 384 -14.56 -9.76 -11.55
N ARG A 385 -14.30 -11.01 -11.15
CA ARG A 385 -13.02 -11.37 -10.56
C ARG A 385 -11.85 -11.16 -11.51
N ALA A 386 -11.99 -11.51 -12.77
CA ALA A 386 -10.99 -11.29 -13.81
C ALA A 386 -10.70 -9.80 -14.05
N CYS A 387 -11.72 -8.95 -14.08
CA CYS A 387 -11.57 -7.50 -14.18
C CYS A 387 -10.79 -6.91 -13.00
N ILE A 388 -11.09 -7.36 -11.77
CA ILE A 388 -10.38 -6.94 -10.56
C ILE A 388 -8.92 -7.40 -10.61
N ASP A 389 -8.66 -8.69 -10.86
CA ASP A 389 -7.30 -9.24 -10.88
C ASP A 389 -6.45 -8.60 -11.99
N GLU A 390 -7.02 -8.31 -13.15
CA GLU A 390 -6.32 -7.63 -14.25
C GLU A 390 -6.00 -6.17 -13.92
N SER A 391 -6.93 -5.47 -13.29
CA SER A 391 -6.69 -4.12 -12.80
C SER A 391 -5.54 -4.09 -11.77
N LEU A 392 -5.57 -5.00 -10.81
CA LEU A 392 -4.54 -5.13 -9.78
C LEU A 392 -3.19 -5.58 -10.36
N ARG A 393 -3.19 -6.38 -11.43
CA ARG A 393 -1.97 -6.72 -12.16
C ARG A 393 -1.33 -5.48 -12.77
N LEU A 394 -2.10 -4.67 -13.47
CA LEU A 394 -1.61 -3.47 -14.14
C LEU A 394 -1.26 -2.35 -13.16
N ARG A 395 -2.06 -2.18 -12.12
CA ARG A 395 -1.89 -1.13 -11.10
C ARG A 395 -1.93 -1.72 -9.69
N PRO A 396 -0.91 -2.49 -9.29
CA PRO A 396 -0.87 -3.03 -7.94
C PRO A 396 -0.78 -1.90 -6.92
N PRO A 397 -1.62 -1.90 -5.87
CA PRO A 397 -1.57 -0.88 -4.82
C PRO A 397 -0.22 -0.80 -4.10
N ILE A 398 0.51 -1.92 -4.04
CA ILE A 398 1.92 -1.95 -3.68
C ILE A 398 2.72 -2.34 -4.92
N ALA A 399 3.14 -1.35 -5.69
CA ALA A 399 3.94 -1.55 -6.91
C ALA A 399 5.43 -1.74 -6.63
N TYR A 400 5.85 -1.38 -5.44
CA TYR A 400 7.22 -1.35 -4.98
C TYR A 400 7.77 -2.73 -4.63
N ALA A 401 9.06 -2.92 -4.90
CA ALA A 401 9.78 -4.14 -4.59
C ALA A 401 9.98 -4.31 -3.07
N LEU A 402 9.31 -5.27 -2.46
CA LEU A 402 9.35 -5.55 -1.03
C LEU A 402 10.66 -6.25 -0.63
N GLN A 403 11.57 -5.49 -0.06
CA GLN A 403 12.97 -5.86 0.20
C GLN A 403 13.12 -7.01 1.20
N ARG A 404 14.08 -7.91 0.90
CA ARG A 404 14.54 -9.00 1.77
C ARG A 404 16.05 -8.98 1.84
N LEU A 405 16.59 -9.12 3.05
CA LEU A 405 18.01 -9.24 3.33
C LEU A 405 18.40 -10.72 3.39
N VAL A 406 19.44 -11.09 2.65
CA VAL A 406 20.04 -12.43 2.75
C VAL A 406 20.86 -12.49 4.05
N VAL A 407 20.46 -13.36 4.99
CA VAL A 407 21.10 -13.53 6.30
C VAL A 407 21.88 -14.84 6.43
N CYS A 408 21.65 -15.78 5.53
CA CYS A 408 22.35 -17.06 5.52
C CYS A 408 23.85 -16.85 5.22
N PRO A 409 24.79 -17.37 6.05
CA PRO A 409 26.24 -17.22 5.82
C PRO A 409 26.71 -17.77 4.47
N GLN A 410 26.08 -18.84 3.98
CA GLN A 410 26.39 -19.47 2.69
C GLN A 410 25.73 -18.72 1.52
N GLY A 411 24.99 -17.64 1.78
CA GLY A 411 24.21 -16.94 0.80
C GLY A 411 22.90 -17.66 0.43
N ALA A 412 22.29 -17.22 -0.66
CA ALA A 412 21.06 -17.81 -1.20
C ALA A 412 21.16 -17.94 -2.71
N ILE A 413 20.56 -19.00 -3.28
CA ILE A 413 20.35 -19.11 -4.72
C ILE A 413 18.98 -18.49 -5.03
N ILE A 414 18.95 -17.53 -5.93
CA ILE A 414 17.74 -16.82 -6.37
C ILE A 414 17.72 -16.83 -7.89
N ALA A 415 16.76 -17.50 -8.48
CA ALA A 415 16.65 -17.68 -9.93
C ALA A 415 17.98 -18.10 -10.59
N GLY A 416 18.71 -19.03 -9.96
CA GLY A 416 20.02 -19.51 -10.41
C GLY A 416 21.22 -18.63 -10.07
N HIS A 417 21.02 -17.44 -9.51
CA HIS A 417 22.09 -16.54 -9.08
C HIS A 417 22.48 -16.80 -7.63
N HIS A 418 23.77 -17.01 -7.36
CA HIS A 418 24.29 -17.06 -6.00
C HIS A 418 24.42 -15.64 -5.44
N ILE A 419 23.71 -15.33 -4.37
CA ILE A 419 23.63 -14.03 -3.70
C ILE A 419 24.25 -14.14 -2.31
N LYS A 420 25.31 -13.37 -2.05
CA LYS A 420 26.03 -13.39 -0.76
C LYS A 420 25.19 -12.81 0.38
N GLN A 421 25.51 -13.26 1.61
CA GLN A 421 24.99 -12.67 2.85
C GLN A 421 25.22 -11.15 2.88
N GLY A 422 24.26 -10.39 3.40
CA GLY A 422 24.31 -8.93 3.45
C GLY A 422 23.76 -8.23 2.20
N THR A 423 23.41 -8.98 1.15
CA THR A 423 22.75 -8.43 -0.03
C THR A 423 21.24 -8.34 0.20
N THR A 424 20.65 -7.23 -0.17
CA THR A 424 19.19 -7.04 -0.22
C THR A 424 18.67 -7.37 -1.61
N VAL A 425 17.59 -8.13 -1.68
CA VAL A 425 16.97 -8.61 -2.92
C VAL A 425 15.46 -8.33 -2.92
N ALA A 426 14.88 -8.13 -4.09
CA ALA A 426 13.44 -7.99 -4.22
C ALA A 426 12.97 -8.23 -5.66
N VAL A 427 11.64 -8.45 -5.81
CA VAL A 427 10.92 -8.41 -7.08
C VAL A 427 9.88 -7.29 -7.01
N SER A 428 9.80 -6.45 -8.04
CA SER A 428 8.79 -5.39 -8.13
C SER A 428 7.50 -5.96 -8.71
N PRO A 429 6.33 -5.88 -8.02
CA PRO A 429 5.05 -6.24 -8.60
C PRO A 429 4.76 -5.51 -9.90
N TRP A 430 5.03 -4.20 -9.97
CA TRP A 430 4.88 -3.43 -11.20
C TRP A 430 5.62 -4.03 -12.38
N THR A 431 6.85 -4.52 -12.16
CA THR A 431 7.71 -5.06 -13.21
C THR A 431 7.36 -6.49 -13.56
N ILE A 432 7.24 -7.38 -12.56
CA ILE A 432 6.99 -8.80 -12.81
C ILE A 432 5.61 -9.04 -13.45
N HIS A 433 4.62 -8.22 -13.11
CA HIS A 433 3.30 -8.26 -13.72
C HIS A 433 3.27 -7.72 -15.16
N ARG A 434 4.38 -7.16 -15.64
CA ARG A 434 4.59 -6.73 -17.03
C ARG A 434 5.65 -7.57 -17.75
N ASN A 435 6.11 -8.64 -17.14
CA ASN A 435 7.08 -9.52 -17.75
C ASN A 435 6.46 -10.24 -18.97
N ARG A 436 7.03 -10.01 -20.15
CA ARG A 436 6.55 -10.56 -21.43
C ARG A 436 6.65 -12.08 -21.53
N LYS A 437 7.45 -12.73 -20.66
CA LYS A 437 7.50 -14.20 -20.56
C LYS A 437 6.26 -14.76 -19.86
N LEU A 438 5.58 -13.94 -19.04
CA LEU A 438 4.38 -14.33 -18.29
C LEU A 438 3.08 -13.83 -18.95
N TYR A 439 3.13 -12.60 -19.50
CA TYR A 439 1.93 -11.92 -19.97
C TYR A 439 2.08 -11.49 -21.42
N LYS A 440 1.20 -11.98 -22.28
CA LYS A 440 1.06 -11.47 -23.66
C LYS A 440 0.45 -10.06 -23.57
N ASN A 441 0.97 -9.10 -24.37
CA ASN A 441 0.54 -7.71 -24.34
C ASN A 441 0.42 -7.18 -22.89
N PRO A 442 1.53 -7.11 -22.13
CA PRO A 442 1.46 -6.94 -20.68
C PRO A 442 0.91 -5.59 -20.21
N ASP A 443 0.86 -4.58 -21.07
CA ASP A 443 0.34 -3.25 -20.74
C ASP A 443 -1.14 -3.06 -21.10
N GLU A 444 -1.76 -4.01 -21.80
CA GLU A 444 -3.17 -4.00 -22.15
C GLU A 444 -4.04 -4.51 -20.99
N PHE A 445 -5.19 -3.87 -20.80
CA PHE A 445 -6.22 -4.35 -19.88
C PHE A 445 -7.06 -5.44 -20.58
N ASP A 446 -6.75 -6.66 -20.27
CA ASP A 446 -7.38 -7.84 -20.88
C ASP A 446 -7.83 -8.86 -19.81
N PRO A 447 -9.05 -8.74 -19.29
CA PRO A 447 -9.60 -9.71 -18.34
C PRO A 447 -9.71 -11.14 -18.88
N GLU A 448 -9.75 -11.34 -20.21
CA GLU A 448 -9.89 -12.67 -20.82
C GLU A 448 -8.66 -13.56 -20.53
N ARG A 449 -7.49 -12.98 -20.29
CA ARG A 449 -6.27 -13.75 -19.95
C ARG A 449 -6.45 -14.64 -18.71
N TRP A 450 -7.37 -14.30 -17.82
CA TRP A 450 -7.64 -15.05 -16.59
C TRP A 450 -8.52 -16.29 -16.82
N PHE A 451 -8.99 -16.50 -18.06
CA PHE A 451 -9.77 -17.68 -18.48
C PHE A 451 -8.95 -18.67 -19.31
N ASP A 452 -7.69 -18.36 -19.66
CA ASP A 452 -6.80 -19.24 -20.38
C ASP A 452 -6.26 -20.36 -19.46
N PRO A 453 -6.73 -21.64 -19.60
CA PRO A 453 -6.34 -22.71 -18.68
C PRO A 453 -4.84 -23.03 -18.72
N GLU A 454 -4.19 -22.86 -19.88
CA GLU A 454 -2.76 -23.16 -20.05
C GLU A 454 -1.87 -22.15 -19.30
N GLN A 455 -2.29 -20.90 -19.28
CA GLN A 455 -1.54 -19.83 -18.66
C GLN A 455 -1.90 -19.59 -17.18
N LEU A 456 -3.14 -19.91 -16.80
CA LEU A 456 -3.71 -19.54 -15.49
C LEU A 456 -2.86 -20.02 -14.30
N SER A 457 -2.30 -21.23 -14.36
CA SER A 457 -1.43 -21.78 -13.31
C SER A 457 -0.17 -20.92 -13.11
N ASN A 458 0.48 -20.54 -14.22
CA ASN A 458 1.67 -19.69 -14.20
C ASN A 458 1.34 -18.26 -13.77
N LEU A 459 0.25 -17.69 -14.30
CA LEU A 459 -0.18 -16.34 -13.94
C LEU A 459 -0.42 -16.24 -12.43
N ARG A 460 -1.18 -17.17 -11.84
CA ARG A 460 -1.46 -17.20 -10.39
C ARG A 460 -0.22 -17.41 -9.55
N ARG A 461 0.74 -18.20 -10.01
CA ARG A 461 1.99 -18.47 -9.28
C ARG A 461 2.85 -17.21 -9.10
N TYR A 462 2.87 -16.32 -10.09
CA TYR A 462 3.70 -15.13 -10.11
C TYR A 462 2.93 -13.82 -9.92
N TYR A 463 1.61 -13.93 -9.69
CA TYR A 463 0.75 -12.80 -9.33
C TYR A 463 0.92 -12.48 -7.84
N ILE A 464 1.72 -11.45 -7.55
CA ILE A 464 2.14 -11.11 -6.19
C ILE A 464 1.51 -9.81 -5.66
N VAL A 465 0.31 -9.47 -6.10
CA VAL A 465 -0.42 -8.28 -5.60
C VAL A 465 -0.58 -8.33 -4.08
N PHE A 466 -0.91 -9.49 -3.53
CA PHE A 466 -1.04 -9.72 -2.09
C PHE A 466 0.20 -10.38 -1.48
N ASN A 467 1.33 -10.39 -2.22
CA ASN A 467 2.53 -11.14 -1.86
C ASN A 467 2.24 -12.64 -1.66
N GLN A 468 3.24 -13.41 -1.23
CA GLN A 468 3.10 -14.84 -0.95
C GLN A 468 3.94 -15.27 0.27
N GLY A 469 3.77 -16.53 0.69
CA GLY A 469 4.50 -17.11 1.82
C GLY A 469 4.10 -16.53 3.18
N PRO A 470 5.00 -16.59 4.19
CA PRO A 470 4.67 -16.22 5.56
C PRO A 470 4.27 -14.75 5.73
N ARG A 471 4.68 -13.88 4.81
CA ARG A 471 4.45 -12.44 4.83
C ARG A 471 3.35 -12.00 3.84
N GLN A 472 2.50 -12.94 3.41
CA GLN A 472 1.33 -12.65 2.57
C GLN A 472 0.39 -11.66 3.27
N CYS A 473 -0.27 -10.79 2.48
CA CYS A 473 -1.23 -9.81 2.96
C CYS A 473 -2.30 -10.44 3.86
N LEU A 474 -2.45 -9.88 5.06
CA LEU A 474 -3.42 -10.34 6.04
C LEU A 474 -4.84 -9.88 5.64
N GLY A 475 -4.97 -8.63 5.15
CA GLY A 475 -6.23 -8.00 4.78
C GLY A 475 -6.79 -8.36 3.40
N ARG A 476 -6.22 -9.34 2.68
CA ARG A 476 -6.64 -9.65 1.29
C ARG A 476 -8.13 -9.96 1.16
N HIS A 477 -8.73 -10.60 2.18
CA HIS A 477 -10.15 -10.96 2.13
C HIS A 477 -11.03 -9.72 2.24
N ILE A 478 -10.67 -8.75 3.08
CA ILE A 478 -11.38 -7.47 3.19
C ILE A 478 -11.36 -6.77 1.83
N ALA A 479 -10.17 -6.57 1.26
CA ALA A 479 -10.01 -5.89 -0.01
C ALA A 479 -10.80 -6.54 -1.15
N ILE A 480 -10.81 -7.88 -1.23
CA ILE A 480 -11.55 -8.59 -2.28
C ILE A 480 -13.07 -8.49 -2.06
N VAL A 481 -13.54 -8.62 -0.82
CA VAL A 481 -14.97 -8.48 -0.50
C VAL A 481 -15.45 -7.07 -0.86
N GLU A 482 -14.73 -6.03 -0.42
CA GLU A 482 -15.07 -4.63 -0.76
C GLU A 482 -15.07 -4.40 -2.27
N LEU A 483 -14.01 -4.83 -2.99
CA LEU A 483 -13.92 -4.69 -4.44
C LEU A 483 -15.09 -5.36 -5.17
N GLN A 484 -15.45 -6.59 -4.78
CA GLN A 484 -16.52 -7.32 -5.44
C GLN A 484 -17.89 -6.69 -5.19
N ILE A 485 -18.19 -6.30 -3.95
CA ILE A 485 -19.46 -5.66 -3.58
C ILE A 485 -19.60 -4.30 -4.29
N LEU A 486 -18.56 -3.44 -4.20
CA LEU A 486 -18.66 -2.07 -4.71
C LEU A 486 -18.70 -2.04 -6.24
N ILE A 487 -17.75 -2.73 -6.91
CA ILE A 487 -17.67 -2.69 -8.37
C ILE A 487 -18.94 -3.29 -9.00
N SER A 488 -19.43 -4.42 -8.48
CA SER A 488 -20.67 -5.02 -9.02
C SER A 488 -21.88 -4.11 -8.83
N THR A 489 -22.03 -3.50 -7.67
CA THR A 489 -23.13 -2.58 -7.39
C THR A 489 -23.07 -1.32 -8.26
N LEU A 490 -21.90 -0.69 -8.38
CA LEU A 490 -21.72 0.52 -9.19
C LEU A 490 -22.02 0.25 -10.67
N VAL A 491 -21.48 -0.84 -11.23
CA VAL A 491 -21.69 -1.24 -12.62
C VAL A 491 -23.17 -1.58 -12.88
N ARG A 492 -23.85 -2.19 -11.90
CA ARG A 492 -25.28 -2.52 -11.99
C ARG A 492 -26.16 -1.29 -11.95
N ARG A 493 -25.88 -0.36 -11.00
CA ARG A 493 -26.80 0.74 -10.63
C ARG A 493 -26.70 1.96 -11.54
N TYR A 494 -25.48 2.28 -12.02
CA TYR A 494 -25.21 3.53 -12.72
C TYR A 494 -24.69 3.34 -14.14
N ASN A 495 -24.95 4.33 -14.99
CA ASN A 495 -24.15 4.63 -16.17
C ASN A 495 -23.05 5.60 -15.74
N MET A 496 -21.80 5.14 -15.83
CA MET A 496 -20.64 5.95 -15.44
C MET A 496 -19.73 6.16 -16.64
N TYR A 497 -19.12 7.35 -16.70
CA TYR A 497 -18.21 7.75 -17.77
C TYR A 497 -17.05 8.54 -17.18
N LEU A 498 -15.88 8.44 -17.78
CA LEU A 498 -14.78 9.36 -17.47
C LEU A 498 -15.20 10.77 -17.89
N ALA A 499 -14.94 11.77 -17.05
CA ALA A 499 -15.24 13.17 -17.38
C ALA A 499 -14.42 13.66 -18.56
N ASP A 500 -13.21 13.12 -18.71
CA ASP A 500 -12.31 13.30 -19.84
C ASP A 500 -11.81 11.92 -20.29
N GLN A 501 -12.13 11.55 -21.53
CA GLN A 501 -11.74 10.24 -22.10
C GLN A 501 -10.22 10.13 -22.34
N GLU A 502 -9.52 11.25 -22.50
CA GLU A 502 -8.07 11.31 -22.69
C GLU A 502 -7.32 11.55 -21.36
N MET A 503 -8.01 11.50 -20.22
CA MET A 503 -7.39 11.78 -18.94
C MET A 503 -6.18 10.89 -18.68
N ASN A 504 -5.07 11.51 -18.33
CA ASN A 504 -3.90 10.80 -17.85
C ASN A 504 -4.10 10.48 -16.36
N PHE A 505 -4.56 9.25 -16.07
CA PHE A 505 -4.74 8.78 -14.70
C PHE A 505 -3.41 8.50 -14.03
N VAL A 506 -2.81 9.54 -13.43
CA VAL A 506 -1.48 9.54 -12.83
C VAL A 506 -1.45 8.65 -11.59
N ILE A 507 -0.29 8.03 -11.32
CA ILE A 507 -0.01 7.29 -10.09
C ILE A 507 1.13 7.98 -9.34
N PHE A 508 0.94 8.19 -8.04
CA PHE A 508 1.95 8.65 -7.10
C PHE A 508 2.51 7.47 -6.33
N ASP A 509 3.73 7.07 -6.64
CA ASP A 509 4.40 5.91 -6.06
C ASP A 509 5.08 6.32 -4.74
N ARG A 510 4.31 6.27 -3.65
CA ARG A 510 4.76 6.46 -2.26
C ARG A 510 5.16 5.10 -1.67
N PHE A 511 4.74 4.74 -0.45
CA PHE A 511 4.73 3.33 -0.04
C PHE A 511 3.63 2.60 -0.82
N ASN A 512 2.42 3.15 -0.82
CA ASN A 512 1.33 2.75 -1.69
C ASN A 512 1.42 3.49 -3.04
N SER A 513 0.87 2.89 -4.08
CA SER A 513 0.73 3.47 -5.42
C SER A 513 -0.62 4.15 -5.53
N ASN A 514 -0.71 5.38 -5.00
CA ASN A 514 -1.95 6.12 -4.94
C ASN A 514 -2.27 6.75 -6.30
N PRO A 515 -3.46 6.53 -6.87
CA PRO A 515 -3.88 7.24 -8.06
C PRO A 515 -4.18 8.72 -7.77
N GLY A 516 -4.05 9.56 -8.78
CA GLY A 516 -4.54 10.93 -8.79
C GLY A 516 -6.07 10.99 -8.83
N PRO A 517 -6.66 12.20 -8.94
CA PRO A 517 -8.10 12.37 -9.08
C PRO A 517 -8.68 11.52 -10.22
N LEU A 518 -9.85 10.95 -10.00
CA LEU A 518 -10.63 10.21 -10.98
C LEU A 518 -11.98 10.89 -11.16
N SER A 519 -12.03 11.86 -12.05
CA SER A 519 -13.25 12.61 -12.35
C SER A 519 -14.18 11.77 -13.23
N VAL A 520 -15.38 11.51 -12.72
CA VAL A 520 -16.42 10.72 -13.41
C VAL A 520 -17.74 11.50 -13.49
N LYS A 521 -18.54 11.18 -14.50
CA LYS A 521 -19.96 11.51 -14.57
C LYS A 521 -20.75 10.28 -14.13
N VAL A 522 -21.81 10.48 -13.36
CA VAL A 522 -22.67 9.44 -12.82
C VAL A 522 -24.11 9.76 -13.23
N GLU A 523 -24.76 8.78 -13.85
CA GLU A 523 -26.14 8.88 -14.30
C GLU A 523 -26.90 7.63 -13.85
N TRP A 524 -28.19 7.74 -13.61
CA TRP A 524 -29.03 6.59 -13.37
C TRP A 524 -29.05 5.65 -14.57
N ARG A 525 -28.94 4.37 -14.29
CA ARG A 525 -29.21 3.36 -15.31
C ARG A 525 -30.71 3.16 -15.45
N VAL A 526 -31.20 3.35 -16.68
CA VAL A 526 -32.58 2.98 -17.04
C VAL A 526 -32.57 1.49 -17.37
N PHE A 527 -33.34 0.71 -16.64
CA PHE A 527 -33.60 -0.69 -16.99
C PHE A 527 -34.70 -0.69 -18.07
N VAL A 528 -34.37 -1.18 -19.25
CA VAL A 528 -35.38 -1.43 -20.29
C VAL A 528 -35.95 -2.80 -19.98
N ASP A 529 -37.29 -2.87 -19.77
CA ASP A 529 -38.05 -4.09 -19.53
C ASP A 529 -37.95 -5.08 -20.71
#